data_879d1cf8b50880f9fb17ab851eddf54d
#
_entry.id   879d1cf8b50880f9fb17ab851eddf54d
#
_cell.length_a   1.000
_cell.length_b   1.000
_cell.length_c   1.000
_cell.angle_alpha   90.00
_cell.angle_beta   90.00
_cell.angle_gamma   90.00
#
_symmetry.space_group_name_H-M   'P 1'
#
loop_
_entity.id
_entity.type
_entity.pdbx_description
1 polymer ?
#
loop_
_entity_poly.entity_id
_entity_poly.type
_entity_poly.pdbx_seq_one_letter_code
_entity_poly.pdbx_strand_id
1 'polypeptide(L)'
;MAQIGTLILGQYKVIRVLKMQENYAAVQAVDILDRQQSIRLLNIYEGAVAHRYAQVYMAVRHCPEFLGTRLDGESLIAIFEWRDAPLIDSVFFADSGQSWPNRLNYAELLFRLALRLCDQPAELGCAAVRSSNLCVLSLEKKLWVNFCVEPTEIKLTQREMLCLVGDQAKKILFQNWNTELPQRRFLMELVGGRWKDAIALNSAWNAVRPQIEEAYITRENRLLIRRTFGRLIMNIRWRREERESIYGKR
;
A
#
# COMPACT_ATOMS: atom_id res chain seq x y z
N MET A 1 1.17 27.12 -11.41
CA MET A 1 1.31 25.75 -11.99
C MET A 1 2.75 25.27 -11.85
N ALA A 2 2.96 24.09 -11.32
CA ALA A 2 4.28 23.51 -11.12
C ALA A 2 4.83 22.95 -12.45
N GLN A 3 5.95 23.48 -12.94
CA GLN A 3 6.65 23.02 -14.15
C GLN A 3 8.05 22.55 -13.80
N ILE A 4 8.62 21.66 -14.63
CA ILE A 4 10.02 21.21 -14.45
C ILE A 4 10.95 22.44 -14.49
N GLY A 5 11.87 22.52 -13.54
CA GLY A 5 12.80 23.64 -13.37
C GLY A 5 12.26 24.78 -12.50
N THR A 6 10.96 24.83 -12.18
CA THR A 6 10.39 25.84 -11.28
C THR A 6 10.97 25.66 -9.87
N LEU A 7 11.27 26.79 -9.23
CA LEU A 7 11.70 26.83 -7.83
C LEU A 7 10.51 27.14 -6.91
N ILE A 8 10.15 26.22 -6.06
CA ILE A 8 9.05 26.32 -5.11
C ILE A 8 9.61 26.70 -3.75
N LEU A 9 8.98 27.67 -3.07
CA LEU A 9 9.43 28.19 -1.76
C LEU A 9 10.89 28.69 -1.74
N GLY A 10 11.48 29.00 -2.91
CA GLY A 10 12.89 29.37 -3.00
C GLY A 10 13.89 28.24 -2.67
N GLN A 11 13.39 27.02 -2.44
CA GLN A 11 14.16 25.89 -1.90
C GLN A 11 14.06 24.64 -2.76
N TYR A 12 12.90 24.34 -3.31
CA TYR A 12 12.61 23.06 -3.97
C TYR A 12 12.59 23.21 -5.49
N LYS A 13 13.61 22.71 -6.17
CA LYS A 13 13.67 22.73 -7.64
C LYS A 13 12.94 21.53 -8.22
N VAL A 14 11.84 21.76 -8.93
CA VAL A 14 11.04 20.70 -9.54
C VAL A 14 11.84 19.96 -10.61
N ILE A 15 11.96 18.64 -10.46
CA ILE A 15 12.64 17.75 -11.41
C ILE A 15 11.67 16.87 -12.21
N ARG A 16 10.50 16.60 -11.64
CA ARG A 16 9.47 15.77 -12.29
C ARG A 16 8.08 16.14 -11.80
N VAL A 17 7.12 16.21 -12.71
CA VAL A 17 5.70 16.30 -12.38
C VAL A 17 5.12 14.89 -12.40
N LEU A 18 4.59 14.43 -11.26
CA LEU A 18 3.99 13.10 -11.12
C LEU A 18 2.52 13.12 -11.48
N LYS A 19 1.82 14.17 -11.05
CA LYS A 19 0.40 14.36 -11.29
C LYS A 19 0.05 15.84 -11.37
N MET A 20 -0.93 16.18 -12.19
CA MET A 20 -1.45 17.54 -12.31
C MET A 20 -2.96 17.48 -12.54
N GLN A 21 -3.71 18.26 -11.77
CA GLN A 21 -5.15 18.48 -11.87
C GLN A 21 -5.41 19.98 -11.69
N GLU A 22 -6.64 20.43 -11.84
CA GLU A 22 -7.01 21.86 -11.77
C GLU A 22 -6.50 22.56 -10.49
N ASN A 23 -6.73 21.95 -9.32
CA ASN A 23 -6.37 22.52 -8.00
C ASN A 23 -5.37 21.66 -7.22
N TYR A 24 -4.60 20.83 -7.92
CA TYR A 24 -3.65 19.91 -7.32
C TYR A 24 -2.49 19.55 -8.23
N ALA A 25 -1.29 19.56 -7.67
CA ALA A 25 -0.13 18.98 -8.33
C ALA A 25 0.69 18.15 -7.33
N ALA A 26 1.22 17.02 -7.79
CA ALA A 26 2.25 16.27 -7.09
C ALA A 26 3.54 16.30 -7.92
N VAL A 27 4.63 16.73 -7.29
CA VAL A 27 5.92 16.87 -7.97
C VAL A 27 7.05 16.29 -7.14
N GLN A 28 8.06 15.76 -7.84
CA GLN A 28 9.37 15.50 -7.25
C GLN A 28 10.21 16.76 -7.39
N ALA A 29 10.86 17.14 -6.32
CA ALA A 29 11.75 18.29 -6.31
C ALA A 29 13.04 17.98 -5.51
N VAL A 30 14.15 18.57 -5.95
CA VAL A 30 15.41 18.52 -5.21
C VAL A 30 15.42 19.68 -4.20
N ASP A 31 15.71 19.38 -2.97
CA ASP A 31 15.98 20.38 -1.93
C ASP A 31 17.38 20.96 -2.17
N ILE A 32 17.46 22.16 -2.72
CA ILE A 32 18.72 22.80 -3.07
C ILE A 32 19.47 23.38 -1.86
N LEU A 33 18.81 23.52 -0.72
CA LEU A 33 19.44 23.95 0.52
C LEU A 33 20.00 22.77 1.32
N ASP A 34 19.58 21.55 1.01
CA ASP A 34 20.15 20.34 1.58
C ASP A 34 21.46 19.98 0.87
N ARG A 35 22.55 19.83 1.64
CA ARG A 35 23.87 19.44 1.10
C ARG A 35 23.84 18.11 0.35
N GLN A 36 22.93 17.21 0.74
CA GLN A 36 22.75 15.91 0.11
C GLN A 36 21.82 15.98 -1.12
N GLN A 37 21.26 17.15 -1.42
CA GLN A 37 20.29 17.35 -2.49
C GLN A 37 19.15 16.31 -2.46
N SER A 38 18.61 16.08 -1.28
CA SER A 38 17.55 15.08 -1.07
C SER A 38 16.35 15.36 -1.94
N ILE A 39 15.80 14.30 -2.52
CA ILE A 39 14.57 14.40 -3.30
C ILE A 39 13.39 14.43 -2.32
N ARG A 40 12.46 15.35 -2.57
CA ARG A 40 11.21 15.52 -1.83
C ARG A 40 10.02 15.34 -2.75
N LEU A 41 8.93 14.85 -2.18
CA LEU A 41 7.62 14.85 -2.81
C LEU A 41 6.84 16.04 -2.28
N LEU A 42 6.41 16.91 -3.16
CA LEU A 42 5.56 18.05 -2.83
C LEU A 42 4.15 17.79 -3.35
N ASN A 43 3.17 17.83 -2.44
CA ASN A 43 1.75 17.89 -2.80
C ASN A 43 1.31 19.35 -2.69
N ILE A 44 0.89 19.95 -3.79
CA ILE A 44 0.54 21.36 -3.91
C ILE A 44 -0.96 21.44 -4.12
N TYR A 45 -1.64 22.19 -3.25
CA TYR A 45 -3.10 22.37 -3.29
C TYR A 45 -3.42 23.85 -3.43
N GLU A 46 -4.45 24.16 -4.24
CA GLU A 46 -4.87 25.52 -4.52
C GLU A 46 -6.36 25.73 -4.16
N GLY A 47 -6.74 26.98 -3.90
CA GLY A 47 -8.12 27.38 -3.63
C GLY A 47 -8.77 26.65 -2.45
N ALA A 48 -10.05 26.28 -2.60
CA ALA A 48 -10.82 25.60 -1.55
C ALA A 48 -10.20 24.25 -1.13
N VAL A 49 -9.50 23.57 -2.03
CA VAL A 49 -8.80 22.31 -1.75
C VAL A 49 -7.66 22.52 -0.76
N ALA A 50 -6.92 23.64 -0.86
CA ALA A 50 -5.85 23.99 0.06
C ALA A 50 -6.37 24.11 1.51
N HIS A 51 -7.51 24.81 1.73
CA HIS A 51 -8.11 24.95 3.06
C HIS A 51 -8.51 23.60 3.66
N ARG A 52 -9.13 22.72 2.86
CA ARG A 52 -9.53 21.39 3.31
C ARG A 52 -8.32 20.54 3.69
N TYR A 53 -7.29 20.51 2.86
CA TYR A 53 -6.09 19.72 3.12
C TYR A 53 -5.20 20.30 4.22
N ALA A 54 -5.26 21.60 4.49
CA ALA A 54 -4.64 22.18 5.68
C ALA A 54 -5.17 21.51 6.96
N GLN A 55 -6.49 21.30 7.07
CA GLN A 55 -7.07 20.57 8.21
C GLN A 55 -6.64 19.11 8.28
N VAL A 56 -6.56 18.42 7.12
CA VAL A 56 -6.06 17.05 7.05
C VAL A 56 -4.62 16.97 7.59
N TYR A 57 -3.73 17.84 7.13
CA TYR A 57 -2.32 17.82 7.54
C TYR A 57 -2.10 18.29 8.99
N MET A 58 -2.94 19.15 9.53
CA MET A 58 -2.90 19.49 10.95
C MET A 58 -3.23 18.31 11.86
N ALA A 59 -3.98 17.34 11.38
CA ALA A 59 -4.33 16.13 12.13
C ALA A 59 -3.30 14.98 11.98
N VAL A 60 -2.27 15.14 11.14
CA VAL A 60 -1.21 14.13 10.93
C VAL A 60 -0.38 13.95 12.20
N ARG A 61 -0.22 12.68 12.62
CA ARG A 61 0.55 12.31 13.81
C ARG A 61 1.52 11.18 13.46
N HIS A 62 2.74 11.23 14.03
CA HIS A 62 3.70 10.12 13.96
C HIS A 62 3.94 9.57 12.53
N CYS A 63 4.01 10.45 11.53
CA CYS A 63 4.36 10.11 10.16
C CYS A 63 5.79 10.61 9.87
N PRO A 64 6.81 9.75 9.99
CA PRO A 64 8.20 10.18 9.83
C PRO A 64 8.52 10.62 8.40
N GLU A 65 7.75 10.16 7.44
CA GLU A 65 7.89 10.55 6.03
C GLU A 65 7.36 11.98 5.77
N PHE A 66 6.52 12.54 6.67
CA PHE A 66 5.94 13.87 6.55
C PHE A 66 6.86 14.93 7.17
N LEU A 67 7.34 15.84 6.35
CA LEU A 67 8.27 16.90 6.75
C LEU A 67 7.58 18.21 7.13
N GLY A 68 6.28 18.29 6.92
CA GLY A 68 5.46 19.45 7.27
C GLY A 68 4.75 20.10 6.09
N THR A 69 4.09 21.20 6.39
CA THR A 69 3.42 22.05 5.39
C THR A 69 4.01 23.44 5.34
N ARG A 70 3.89 24.10 4.20
CA ARG A 70 4.23 25.51 3.97
C ARG A 70 3.14 26.15 3.13
N LEU A 71 2.99 27.46 3.26
CA LEU A 71 2.16 28.28 2.39
C LEU A 71 3.06 29.01 1.38
N ASP A 72 2.63 29.05 0.13
CA ASP A 72 3.23 29.83 -0.95
C ASP A 72 2.10 30.60 -1.64
N GLY A 73 1.93 31.88 -1.25
CA GLY A 73 0.73 32.64 -1.56
C GLY A 73 -0.53 31.97 -1.02
N GLU A 74 -1.46 31.62 -1.90
CA GLU A 74 -2.71 30.92 -1.56
C GLU A 74 -2.60 29.39 -1.67
N SER A 75 -1.42 28.88 -2.05
CA SER A 75 -1.18 27.44 -2.19
C SER A 75 -0.69 26.84 -0.89
N LEU A 76 -1.23 25.68 -0.52
CA LEU A 76 -0.73 24.82 0.53
C LEU A 76 0.21 23.79 -0.07
N ILE A 77 1.43 23.70 0.46
CA ILE A 77 2.42 22.72 0.04
C ILE A 77 2.70 21.77 1.18
N ALA A 78 2.38 20.49 1.01
CA ALA A 78 2.75 19.43 1.93
C ALA A 78 3.98 18.69 1.40
N ILE A 79 5.00 18.57 2.26
CA ILE A 79 6.33 18.09 1.92
C ILE A 79 6.55 16.72 2.55
N PHE A 80 6.95 15.75 1.74
CA PHE A 80 7.25 14.40 2.18
C PHE A 80 8.65 13.95 1.71
N GLU A 81 9.21 13.00 2.41
CA GLU A 81 10.37 12.27 1.89
C GLU A 81 9.98 11.47 0.64
N TRP A 82 10.91 11.41 -0.30
CA TRP A 82 10.80 10.58 -1.49
C TRP A 82 11.89 9.53 -1.53
N ARG A 83 11.52 8.30 -1.92
CA ARG A 83 12.48 7.26 -2.29
C ARG A 83 12.13 6.67 -3.63
N ASP A 84 13.12 6.59 -4.51
CA ASP A 84 12.96 5.92 -5.79
C ASP A 84 13.10 4.41 -5.58
N ALA A 85 11.98 3.71 -5.68
CA ALA A 85 11.90 2.28 -5.48
C ALA A 85 10.75 1.68 -6.31
N PRO A 86 10.86 0.39 -6.69
CA PRO A 86 9.82 -0.26 -7.46
C PRO A 86 8.49 -0.30 -6.70
N LEU A 87 7.40 -0.06 -7.43
CA LEU A 87 6.05 -0.14 -6.88
C LEU A 87 5.69 -1.59 -6.53
N ILE A 88 4.79 -1.75 -5.58
CA ILE A 88 4.33 -3.07 -5.12
C ILE A 88 3.83 -3.95 -6.27
N ASP A 89 3.12 -3.36 -7.25
CA ASP A 89 2.56 -4.05 -8.40
C ASP A 89 3.63 -4.59 -9.36
N SER A 90 4.81 -3.97 -9.40
CA SER A 90 5.93 -4.43 -10.23
C SER A 90 6.74 -5.56 -9.57
N VAL A 91 6.62 -5.72 -8.24
CA VAL A 91 7.35 -6.72 -7.46
C VAL A 91 6.47 -7.94 -7.17
N PHE A 92 5.21 -7.70 -6.82
CA PHE A 92 4.26 -8.74 -6.43
C PHE A 92 3.12 -8.87 -7.42
N PHE A 93 3.20 -9.90 -8.22
CA PHE A 93 2.14 -10.36 -9.11
C PHE A 93 2.09 -11.90 -9.09
N ALA A 94 1.04 -12.48 -9.66
CA ALA A 94 0.77 -13.92 -9.50
C ALA A 94 1.92 -14.83 -9.91
N ASP A 95 2.65 -14.47 -10.97
CA ASP A 95 3.75 -15.26 -11.53
C ASP A 95 5.13 -14.66 -11.23
N SER A 96 5.22 -13.71 -10.31
CA SER A 96 6.51 -13.16 -9.88
C SER A 96 7.33 -14.24 -9.17
N GLY A 97 8.65 -14.23 -9.37
CA GLY A 97 9.60 -15.17 -8.76
C GLY A 97 9.78 -15.02 -7.25
N GLN A 98 8.95 -14.21 -6.57
CA GLN A 98 9.04 -13.99 -5.14
C GLN A 98 8.71 -15.26 -4.36
N SER A 99 9.62 -15.67 -3.45
CA SER A 99 9.42 -16.84 -2.60
C SER A 99 8.27 -16.64 -1.61
N TRP A 100 7.64 -17.73 -1.17
CA TRP A 100 6.55 -17.66 -0.21
C TRP A 100 6.96 -17.04 1.13
N PRO A 101 8.16 -17.28 1.72
CA PRO A 101 8.56 -16.61 2.96
C PRO A 101 8.65 -15.09 2.78
N ASN A 102 9.18 -14.66 1.62
CA ASN A 102 9.30 -13.24 1.31
C ASN A 102 7.92 -12.59 1.21
N ARG A 103 6.96 -13.22 0.53
CA ARG A 103 5.58 -12.76 0.44
C ARG A 103 4.90 -12.64 1.80
N LEU A 104 5.07 -13.63 2.69
CA LEU A 104 4.51 -13.57 4.05
C LEU A 104 5.11 -12.41 4.86
N ASN A 105 6.42 -12.16 4.74
CA ASN A 105 7.08 -11.05 5.41
C ASN A 105 6.58 -9.70 4.92
N TYR A 106 6.37 -9.51 3.61
CA TYR A 106 5.82 -8.26 3.08
C TYR A 106 4.33 -8.07 3.42
N ALA A 107 3.55 -9.15 3.52
CA ALA A 107 2.20 -9.08 4.04
C ALA A 107 2.16 -8.62 5.51
N GLU A 108 3.06 -9.15 6.33
CA GLU A 108 3.26 -8.70 7.72
C GLU A 108 3.57 -7.20 7.79
N LEU A 109 4.49 -6.73 6.95
CA LEU A 109 4.85 -5.30 6.89
C LEU A 109 3.66 -4.43 6.46
N LEU A 110 2.84 -4.92 5.52
CA LEU A 110 1.62 -4.22 5.10
C LEU A 110 0.60 -4.12 6.23
N PHE A 111 0.36 -5.19 6.99
CA PHE A 111 -0.58 -5.14 8.10
C PHE A 111 -0.08 -4.27 9.26
N ARG A 112 1.23 -4.25 9.53
CA ARG A 112 1.84 -3.30 10.48
C ARG A 112 1.73 -1.86 9.99
N LEU A 113 1.90 -1.62 8.69
CA LEU A 113 1.64 -0.30 8.10
C LEU A 113 0.18 0.11 8.31
N ALA A 114 -0.79 -0.77 8.07
CA ALA A 114 -2.20 -0.51 8.32
C ALA A 114 -2.48 -0.13 9.78
N LEU A 115 -1.84 -0.77 10.75
CA LEU A 115 -1.94 -0.39 12.17
C LEU A 115 -1.41 1.03 12.42
N ARG A 116 -0.25 1.38 11.86
CA ARG A 116 0.33 2.72 11.97
C ARG A 116 -0.57 3.80 11.35
N LEU A 117 -1.31 3.45 10.32
CA LEU A 117 -2.20 4.37 9.61
C LEU A 117 -3.57 4.57 10.28
N CYS A 118 -3.93 3.78 11.29
CA CYS A 118 -5.22 3.91 11.97
C CYS A 118 -5.41 5.26 12.66
N ASP A 119 -4.32 5.85 13.15
CA ASP A 119 -4.33 7.16 13.84
C ASP A 119 -4.12 8.34 12.87
N GLN A 120 -4.05 8.06 11.57
CA GLN A 120 -3.89 9.08 10.55
C GLN A 120 -5.25 9.49 9.97
N PRO A 121 -5.35 10.71 9.40
CA PRO A 121 -6.49 11.06 8.55
C PRO A 121 -6.72 10.01 7.46
N ALA A 122 -7.98 9.71 7.18
CA ALA A 122 -8.33 8.66 6.22
C ALA A 122 -7.79 8.96 4.81
N GLU A 123 -7.69 10.22 4.43
CA GLU A 123 -7.08 10.68 3.18
C GLU A 123 -5.62 10.23 3.07
N LEU A 124 -4.86 10.40 4.14
CA LEU A 124 -3.46 9.99 4.21
C LEU A 124 -3.33 8.47 4.26
N GLY A 125 -4.16 7.81 5.08
CA GLY A 125 -4.21 6.36 5.18
C GLY A 125 -4.53 5.68 3.86
N CYS A 126 -5.57 6.15 3.16
CA CYS A 126 -5.93 5.63 1.84
C CYS A 126 -4.85 5.91 0.79
N ALA A 127 -4.23 7.10 0.81
CA ALA A 127 -3.14 7.43 -0.10
C ALA A 127 -1.95 6.49 0.13
N ALA A 128 -1.58 6.21 1.39
CA ALA A 128 -0.44 5.37 1.74
C ALA A 128 -0.52 3.95 1.18
N VAL A 129 -1.72 3.37 1.11
CA VAL A 129 -1.92 1.99 0.67
C VAL A 129 -2.34 1.86 -0.79
N ARG A 130 -2.40 2.95 -1.56
CA ARG A 130 -2.57 2.87 -3.01
C ARG A 130 -1.34 2.25 -3.66
N SER A 131 -1.54 1.38 -4.64
CA SER A 131 -0.42 0.72 -5.33
C SER A 131 0.52 1.70 -6.03
N SER A 132 0.03 2.87 -6.45
CA SER A 132 0.85 3.94 -7.05
C SER A 132 1.81 4.62 -6.07
N ASN A 133 1.60 4.45 -4.76
CA ASN A 133 2.37 5.09 -3.70
C ASN A 133 3.19 4.10 -2.87
N LEU A 134 2.79 2.83 -2.88
CA LEU A 134 3.41 1.80 -2.07
C LEU A 134 4.59 1.15 -2.81
N CYS A 135 5.78 1.31 -2.27
CA CYS A 135 7.04 0.87 -2.85
C CYS A 135 7.68 -0.26 -2.03
N VAL A 136 8.56 -1.02 -2.67
CA VAL A 136 9.28 -2.15 -2.07
C VAL A 136 10.77 -1.84 -2.03
N LEU A 137 11.31 -1.63 -0.83
CA LEU A 137 12.76 -1.50 -0.60
C LEU A 137 13.36 -2.90 -0.38
N SER A 138 13.69 -3.57 -1.46
CA SER A 138 14.13 -4.99 -1.43
C SER A 138 15.38 -5.22 -0.61
N LEU A 139 16.37 -4.32 -0.66
CA LEU A 139 17.62 -4.40 0.11
C LEU A 139 17.38 -4.24 1.61
N GLU A 140 16.48 -3.32 2.00
CA GLU A 140 16.13 -3.06 3.39
C GLU A 140 15.04 -4.03 3.90
N LYS A 141 14.42 -4.81 3.01
CA LYS A 141 13.26 -5.66 3.29
C LYS A 141 12.12 -4.89 3.96
N LYS A 142 11.79 -3.70 3.42
CA LYS A 142 10.77 -2.80 3.95
C LYS A 142 9.78 -2.38 2.87
N LEU A 143 8.61 -1.95 3.31
CA LEU A 143 7.70 -1.15 2.52
C LEU A 143 8.00 0.33 2.75
N TRP A 144 7.88 1.11 1.70
CA TRP A 144 8.01 2.57 1.72
C TRP A 144 6.78 3.20 1.09
N VAL A 145 6.37 4.35 1.59
CA VAL A 145 5.23 5.08 1.05
C VAL A 145 5.69 6.42 0.49
N ASN A 146 5.48 6.62 -0.80
CA ASN A 146 5.60 7.93 -1.43
C ASN A 146 4.22 8.59 -1.41
N PHE A 147 3.97 9.45 -0.43
CA PHE A 147 2.65 10.02 -0.12
C PHE A 147 2.14 11.02 -1.17
N CYS A 148 1.76 10.54 -2.36
CA CYS A 148 1.01 11.36 -3.32
C CYS A 148 -0.47 11.36 -2.88
N VAL A 149 -0.89 12.44 -2.21
CA VAL A 149 -2.20 12.54 -1.56
C VAL A 149 -3.14 13.35 -2.43
N GLU A 150 -3.76 12.67 -3.38
CA GLU A 150 -4.68 13.28 -4.34
C GLU A 150 -5.98 13.74 -3.66
N PRO A 151 -6.46 14.95 -3.98
CA PRO A 151 -7.75 15.39 -3.50
C PRO A 151 -8.88 14.53 -4.06
N THR A 152 -9.87 14.27 -3.23
CA THR A 152 -11.08 13.55 -3.60
C THR A 152 -12.31 14.29 -3.04
N GLU A 153 -13.40 14.28 -3.76
CA GLU A 153 -14.68 14.81 -3.30
C GLU A 153 -15.37 13.85 -2.33
N ILE A 154 -15.07 12.58 -2.43
CA ILE A 154 -15.64 11.53 -1.56
C ILE A 154 -14.96 11.60 -0.20
N LYS A 155 -15.76 11.61 0.87
CA LYS A 155 -15.25 11.49 2.23
C LYS A 155 -14.67 10.08 2.44
N LEU A 156 -13.36 9.99 2.52
CA LEU A 156 -12.65 8.74 2.79
C LEU A 156 -12.84 8.31 4.25
N THR A 157 -12.78 7.01 4.48
CA THR A 157 -12.96 6.37 5.79
C THR A 157 -11.86 5.36 6.06
N GLN A 158 -11.66 4.99 7.32
CA GLN A 158 -10.75 3.92 7.71
C GLN A 158 -11.15 2.57 7.10
N ARG A 159 -12.45 2.36 6.85
CA ARG A 159 -12.92 1.15 6.17
C ARG A 159 -12.42 1.05 4.72
N GLU A 160 -12.42 2.16 3.99
CA GLU A 160 -11.88 2.20 2.63
C GLU A 160 -10.38 1.96 2.61
N MET A 161 -9.64 2.50 3.58
CA MET A 161 -8.23 2.17 3.76
C MET A 161 -8.03 0.67 3.96
N LEU A 162 -8.82 0.01 4.80
CA LEU A 162 -8.73 -1.44 5.03
C LEU A 162 -9.08 -2.25 3.79
N CYS A 163 -10.03 -1.81 2.97
CA CYS A 163 -10.31 -2.44 1.68
C CYS A 163 -9.08 -2.38 0.76
N LEU A 164 -8.44 -1.22 0.67
CA LEU A 164 -7.19 -1.06 -0.10
C LEU A 164 -6.05 -1.92 0.44
N VAL A 165 -5.91 -2.03 1.78
CA VAL A 165 -4.96 -2.97 2.41
C VAL A 165 -5.25 -4.41 1.97
N GLY A 166 -6.51 -4.82 1.94
CA GLY A 166 -6.93 -6.14 1.47
C GLY A 166 -6.54 -6.39 0.02
N ASP A 167 -6.71 -5.40 -0.86
CA ASP A 167 -6.31 -5.48 -2.27
C ASP A 167 -4.79 -5.64 -2.42
N GLN A 168 -4.00 -4.88 -1.67
CA GLN A 168 -2.53 -5.03 -1.68
C GLN A 168 -2.09 -6.37 -1.08
N ALA A 169 -2.70 -6.80 0.02
CA ALA A 169 -2.42 -8.10 0.62
C ALA A 169 -2.70 -9.25 -0.35
N LYS A 170 -3.78 -9.14 -1.13
CA LYS A 170 -4.08 -10.10 -2.20
C LYS A 170 -2.96 -10.17 -3.23
N LYS A 171 -2.44 -9.04 -3.70
CA LYS A 171 -1.32 -9.01 -4.66
C LYS A 171 -0.06 -9.66 -4.09
N ILE A 172 0.27 -9.34 -2.84
CA ILE A 172 1.44 -9.91 -2.17
C ILE A 172 1.29 -11.42 -1.99
N LEU A 173 0.16 -11.87 -1.45
CA LEU A 173 -0.02 -13.24 -1.00
C LEU A 173 -0.46 -14.20 -2.11
N PHE A 174 -1.18 -13.73 -3.13
CA PHE A 174 -1.70 -14.63 -4.15
C PHE A 174 -0.60 -15.08 -5.12
N GLN A 175 -0.48 -16.38 -5.27
CA GLN A 175 0.36 -17.03 -6.30
C GLN A 175 -0.48 -18.12 -6.96
N ASN A 176 -0.89 -17.96 -8.20
CA ASN A 176 -1.71 -18.91 -8.96
C ASN A 176 -1.75 -20.33 -8.38
N TRP A 177 -0.90 -21.22 -8.89
CA TRP A 177 -0.84 -22.63 -8.48
C TRP A 177 -0.12 -22.88 -7.15
N ASN A 178 0.50 -21.86 -6.55
CA ASN A 178 1.38 -22.00 -5.39
C ASN A 178 0.77 -21.51 -4.06
N THR A 179 -0.47 -21.02 -4.06
CA THR A 179 -1.13 -20.52 -2.84
C THR A 179 -1.73 -21.65 -2.03
N GLU A 180 -1.31 -21.80 -0.77
CA GLU A 180 -1.80 -22.83 0.15
C GLU A 180 -3.22 -22.57 0.65
N LEU A 181 -3.93 -23.62 1.08
CA LEU A 181 -5.34 -23.53 1.45
C LEU A 181 -5.63 -22.54 2.60
N PRO A 182 -4.87 -22.52 3.73
CA PRO A 182 -5.09 -21.54 4.79
C PRO A 182 -4.95 -20.09 4.27
N GLN A 183 -3.97 -19.85 3.39
CA GLN A 183 -3.74 -18.55 2.77
C GLN A 183 -4.90 -18.14 1.86
N ARG A 184 -5.45 -19.06 1.06
CA ARG A 184 -6.61 -18.79 0.21
C ARG A 184 -7.85 -18.43 1.03
N ARG A 185 -8.10 -19.14 2.13
CA ARG A 185 -9.21 -18.83 3.05
C ARG A 185 -9.06 -17.43 3.63
N PHE A 186 -7.89 -17.08 4.12
CA PHE A 186 -7.60 -15.74 4.61
C PHE A 186 -7.82 -14.66 3.55
N LEU A 187 -7.37 -14.90 2.31
CA LEU A 187 -7.59 -13.97 1.19
C LEU A 187 -9.08 -13.76 0.87
N MET A 188 -9.91 -14.81 1.00
CA MET A 188 -11.37 -14.67 0.81
C MET A 188 -12.00 -13.80 1.90
N GLU A 189 -11.53 -13.95 3.14
CA GLU A 189 -11.99 -13.12 4.25
C GLU A 189 -11.60 -11.66 4.08
N LEU A 190 -10.40 -11.38 3.54
CA LEU A 190 -9.95 -10.02 3.20
C LEU A 190 -10.88 -9.33 2.19
N VAL A 191 -11.21 -10.02 1.10
CA VAL A 191 -12.09 -9.48 0.04
C VAL A 191 -13.52 -9.27 0.55
N GLY A 192 -13.97 -10.04 1.53
CA GLY A 192 -15.29 -9.93 2.13
C GLY A 192 -15.53 -8.68 2.99
N GLY A 193 -14.51 -7.85 3.23
CA GLY A 193 -14.63 -6.61 4.01
C GLY A 193 -15.09 -6.82 5.45
N ARG A 194 -14.78 -7.98 6.04
CA ARG A 194 -15.26 -8.40 7.39
C ARG A 194 -14.57 -7.70 8.55
N TRP A 195 -13.43 -7.05 8.30
CA TRP A 195 -12.61 -6.47 9.36
C TRP A 195 -13.15 -5.11 9.79
N LYS A 196 -13.42 -4.96 11.08
CA LYS A 196 -13.90 -3.69 11.65
C LYS A 196 -12.81 -2.64 11.70
N ASP A 197 -11.58 -3.07 11.98
CA ASP A 197 -10.41 -2.22 12.16
C ASP A 197 -9.12 -2.99 11.84
N ALA A 198 -8.00 -2.28 11.80
CA ALA A 198 -6.70 -2.86 11.49
C ALA A 198 -6.15 -3.74 12.63
N ILE A 199 -6.62 -3.57 13.87
CA ILE A 199 -6.22 -4.41 15.00
C ILE A 199 -6.79 -5.81 14.80
N ALA A 200 -8.10 -5.90 14.46
CA ALA A 200 -8.75 -7.16 14.16
C ALA A 200 -8.11 -7.87 12.96
N LEU A 201 -7.78 -7.12 11.90
CA LEU A 201 -7.08 -7.63 10.73
C LEU A 201 -5.69 -8.20 11.09
N ASN A 202 -4.90 -7.44 11.84
CA ASN A 202 -3.56 -7.87 12.25
C ASN A 202 -3.61 -9.08 13.20
N SER A 203 -4.58 -9.13 14.10
CA SER A 203 -4.81 -10.29 14.99
C SER A 203 -5.14 -11.55 14.19
N ALA A 204 -6.02 -11.44 13.19
CA ALA A 204 -6.36 -12.56 12.32
C ALA A 204 -5.15 -13.03 11.48
N TRP A 205 -4.35 -12.09 10.98
CA TRP A 205 -3.10 -12.43 10.31
C TRP A 205 -2.15 -13.22 11.21
N ASN A 206 -1.94 -12.76 12.44
CA ASN A 206 -1.07 -13.43 13.40
C ASN A 206 -1.57 -14.86 13.75
N ALA A 207 -2.88 -15.08 13.75
CA ALA A 207 -3.47 -16.40 13.98
C ALA A 207 -3.32 -17.36 12.78
N VAL A 208 -3.38 -16.85 11.56
CA VAL A 208 -3.35 -17.67 10.34
C VAL A 208 -1.94 -17.89 9.79
N ARG A 209 -1.02 -16.94 10.00
CA ARG A 209 0.35 -17.00 9.47
C ARG A 209 1.09 -18.30 9.80
N PRO A 210 1.11 -18.81 11.05
CA PRO A 210 1.78 -20.07 11.36
C PRO A 210 1.21 -21.26 10.58
N GLN A 211 -0.11 -21.28 10.37
CA GLN A 211 -0.78 -22.34 9.60
C GLN A 211 -0.39 -22.30 8.12
N ILE A 212 -0.19 -21.11 7.58
CA ILE A 212 0.30 -20.92 6.20
C ILE A 212 1.74 -21.41 6.09
N GLU A 213 2.61 -21.03 7.02
CA GLU A 213 4.01 -21.45 7.06
C GLU A 213 4.13 -22.99 7.16
N GLU A 214 3.39 -23.62 8.05
CA GLU A 214 3.34 -25.07 8.20
C GLU A 214 2.86 -25.75 6.92
N ALA A 215 1.84 -25.22 6.25
CA ALA A 215 1.35 -25.77 4.99
C ALA A 215 2.41 -25.73 3.89
N TYR A 216 3.18 -24.65 3.79
CA TYR A 216 4.29 -24.53 2.84
C TYR A 216 5.44 -25.49 3.15
N ILE A 217 5.87 -25.57 4.42
CA ILE A 217 6.93 -26.47 4.88
C ILE A 217 6.51 -27.93 4.62
N THR A 218 5.29 -28.30 4.97
CA THR A 218 4.75 -29.64 4.72
C THR A 218 4.75 -29.98 3.23
N ARG A 219 4.42 -29.01 2.37
CA ARG A 219 4.45 -29.17 0.92
C ARG A 219 5.88 -29.36 0.41
N GLU A 220 6.83 -28.59 0.91
CA GLU A 220 8.24 -28.68 0.49
C GLU A 220 8.87 -30.03 0.85
N ASN A 221 8.44 -30.61 1.96
CA ASN A 221 8.91 -31.93 2.42
C ASN A 221 8.25 -33.11 1.69
N ARG A 222 7.25 -32.89 0.81
CA ARG A 222 6.61 -33.96 0.03
C ARG A 222 7.41 -34.29 -1.23
N LEU A 223 7.41 -35.57 -1.63
CA LEU A 223 7.98 -36.01 -2.90
C LEU A 223 7.37 -35.25 -4.08
N LEU A 224 8.18 -34.94 -5.10
CA LEU A 224 7.80 -34.13 -6.28
C LEU A 224 6.50 -34.60 -6.96
N ILE A 225 6.31 -35.90 -7.11
CA ILE A 225 5.10 -36.48 -7.72
C ILE A 225 3.84 -36.17 -6.88
N ARG A 226 3.94 -36.29 -5.54
CA ARG A 226 2.82 -35.96 -4.64
C ARG A 226 2.55 -34.45 -4.56
N ARG A 227 3.57 -33.62 -4.81
CA ARG A 227 3.41 -32.15 -4.89
C ARG A 227 2.53 -31.72 -6.07
N THR A 228 2.73 -32.30 -7.25
CA THR A 228 1.95 -31.99 -8.46
C THR A 228 0.50 -32.46 -8.35
N PHE A 229 0.28 -33.68 -7.94
CA PHE A 229 -1.07 -34.22 -7.74
C PHE A 229 -1.83 -33.49 -6.62
N GLY A 230 -1.18 -33.17 -5.50
CA GLY A 230 -1.78 -32.40 -4.42
C GLY A 230 -2.24 -31.01 -4.86
N ARG A 231 -1.46 -30.33 -5.71
CA ARG A 231 -1.83 -29.02 -6.30
C ARG A 231 -3.07 -29.12 -7.19
N LEU A 232 -3.15 -30.14 -8.03
CA LEU A 232 -4.27 -30.34 -8.93
C LEU A 232 -5.57 -30.56 -8.14
N ILE A 233 -5.54 -31.45 -7.15
CA ILE A 233 -6.70 -31.74 -6.29
C ILE A 233 -7.13 -30.49 -5.50
N MET A 234 -6.17 -29.73 -4.95
CA MET A 234 -6.43 -28.52 -4.18
C MET A 234 -7.08 -27.44 -5.04
N ASN A 235 -6.63 -27.27 -6.29
CA ASN A 235 -7.24 -26.30 -7.22
C ASN A 235 -8.64 -26.70 -7.66
N ILE A 236 -8.92 -28.01 -7.83
CA ILE A 236 -10.27 -28.49 -8.15
C ILE A 236 -11.22 -28.22 -6.97
N ARG A 237 -10.81 -28.54 -5.73
CA ARG A 237 -11.61 -28.26 -4.53
C ARG A 237 -11.86 -26.78 -4.36
N TRP A 238 -10.83 -25.94 -4.53
CA TRP A 238 -10.94 -24.50 -4.43
C TRP A 238 -11.95 -23.90 -5.44
N ARG A 239 -11.88 -24.28 -6.70
CA ARG A 239 -12.83 -23.83 -7.72
C ARG A 239 -14.27 -24.24 -7.39
N ARG A 240 -14.44 -25.34 -6.68
CA ARG A 240 -15.76 -25.79 -6.21
C ARG A 240 -16.25 -24.93 -5.05
N GLU A 241 -15.43 -24.71 -4.03
CA GLU A 241 -15.74 -23.84 -2.87
C GLU A 241 -16.02 -22.39 -3.31
N GLU A 242 -15.25 -21.86 -4.26
CA GLU A 242 -15.44 -20.52 -4.81
C GLU A 242 -16.79 -20.41 -5.55
N ARG A 243 -17.18 -21.40 -6.34
CA ARG A 243 -18.48 -21.45 -6.98
C ARG A 243 -19.62 -21.54 -5.96
N GLU A 244 -19.51 -22.40 -4.97
CA GLU A 244 -20.53 -22.55 -3.91
C GLU A 244 -20.66 -21.25 -3.08
N SER A 245 -19.59 -20.53 -2.84
CA SER A 245 -19.59 -19.20 -2.18
C SER A 245 -20.28 -18.10 -3.01
N ILE A 246 -20.15 -18.15 -4.33
CA ILE A 246 -20.76 -17.18 -5.25
C ILE A 246 -22.25 -17.50 -5.48
N TYR A 247 -22.61 -18.78 -5.61
CA TYR A 247 -23.98 -19.20 -5.93
C TYR A 247 -24.84 -19.56 -4.71
N GLY A 248 -24.23 -19.82 -3.54
CA GLY A 248 -24.94 -20.12 -2.29
C GLY A 248 -25.45 -18.89 -1.52
N LYS A 249 -25.31 -17.70 -2.07
CA LYS A 249 -25.84 -16.43 -1.54
C LYS A 249 -27.08 -15.91 -2.29
N ARG A 250 -27.78 -16.77 -3.03
CA ARG A 250 -29.09 -16.45 -3.58
C ARG A 250 -30.22 -16.99 -2.72
#